data_c8ba587b977e71c8c5fb8d5fc18cc34d
#
_entry.id   c8ba587b977e71c8c5fb8d5fc18cc34d
#
_cell.length_a   1.000
_cell.length_b   1.000
_cell.length_c   1.000
_cell.angle_alpha   90.00
_cell.angle_beta   90.00
_cell.angle_gamma   90.00
#
_symmetry.space_group_name_H-M   'P 1'
#
loop_
_entity.id
_entity.type
_entity.pdbx_description
1 polymer ?
#
loop_
_entity_poly.entity_id
_entity_poly.type
_entity_poly.pdbx_seq_one_letter_code
_entity_poly.pdbx_strand_id
1 'polypeptide(L)'
;MKHSVKQNEGVRAPLPATRRFAALCLAALALCLALPFAVFALWDRALLHAPHPLPADPNTLGKAGRANPTACLLYATAHTTNVSLDGVNIYDLESGWNLAADTALPALREEAAALLPAMETAGLLDAETAEAAAAALGPDAARYTWRGGSAPGGLKMLTGYPAETEQAGVSLSLIWTPEGAPVYVRLYVPGTPLRDPVKEGALEAYLALTGLDDFADWQVIDLSASIPDAGEAAYSAEAQLYVTANARDGLSLSAASVPPETMAEMLEMMGVAG
;
A
#
# COMPACT_ATOMS: atom_id res chain seq x y z
N MET A 1 60.28 33.92 62.12
CA MET A 1 59.55 32.71 62.53
C MET A 1 58.66 32.28 61.36
N LYS A 2 59.05 31.20 60.64
CA LYS A 2 58.30 30.63 59.53
C LYS A 2 57.67 29.33 60.00
N HIS A 3 56.33 29.31 60.12
CA HIS A 3 55.58 28.07 60.37
C HIS A 3 55.31 27.38 59.05
N SER A 4 55.97 26.23 58.89
CA SER A 4 55.71 25.29 57.79
C SER A 4 54.47 24.47 58.12
N VAL A 5 53.41 24.59 57.33
CA VAL A 5 52.24 23.75 57.38
C VAL A 5 52.54 22.49 56.54
N LYS A 6 52.75 21.37 57.24
CA LYS A 6 52.80 20.03 56.59
C LYS A 6 51.40 19.66 56.08
N GLN A 7 51.22 19.59 54.78
CA GLN A 7 50.08 18.93 54.17
C GLN A 7 50.14 17.41 54.46
N ASN A 8 49.15 16.94 55.20
CA ASN A 8 48.96 15.52 55.42
C ASN A 8 48.33 14.89 54.14
N GLU A 9 49.15 14.27 53.30
CA GLU A 9 48.68 13.39 52.24
C GLU A 9 48.08 12.16 52.89
N GLY A 10 46.73 12.12 52.92
CA GLY A 10 45.96 10.98 53.36
C GLY A 10 46.16 9.77 52.50
N VAL A 11 47.10 8.91 52.90
CA VAL A 11 47.24 7.58 52.27
C VAL A 11 45.98 6.79 52.51
N ARG A 12 45.15 6.67 51.47
CA ARG A 12 43.95 5.81 51.49
C ARG A 12 44.40 4.37 51.73
N ALA A 13 44.06 3.84 52.89
CA ALA A 13 44.33 2.45 53.26
C ALA A 13 43.73 1.49 52.17
N PRO A 14 44.49 0.48 51.73
CA PRO A 14 43.99 -0.47 50.76
C PRO A 14 42.79 -1.23 51.30
N LEU A 15 41.71 -1.28 50.55
CA LEU A 15 40.51 -2.02 50.89
C LEU A 15 40.84 -3.48 51.23
N PRO A 16 40.25 -4.10 52.26
CA PRO A 16 40.49 -5.50 52.61
C PRO A 16 40.20 -6.41 51.42
N ALA A 17 41.00 -7.46 51.22
CA ALA A 17 40.96 -8.34 50.06
C ALA A 17 39.54 -8.88 49.73
N THR A 18 38.74 -9.15 50.75
CA THR A 18 37.35 -9.57 50.66
C THR A 18 36.43 -8.53 49.97
N ARG A 19 36.65 -7.23 50.30
CA ARG A 19 35.88 -6.15 49.66
C ARG A 19 36.28 -5.93 48.21
N ARG A 20 37.53 -6.13 47.85
CA ARG A 20 37.99 -6.08 46.44
C ARG A 20 37.45 -7.23 45.66
N PHE A 21 37.40 -8.43 46.20
CA PHE A 21 36.82 -9.59 45.58
C PHE A 21 35.31 -9.42 45.33
N ALA A 22 34.56 -8.98 46.35
CA ALA A 22 33.14 -8.69 46.24
C ALA A 22 32.84 -7.61 45.17
N ALA A 23 33.65 -6.56 45.10
CA ALA A 23 33.53 -5.52 44.06
C ALA A 23 33.78 -6.05 42.64
N LEU A 24 34.75 -6.94 42.48
CA LEU A 24 35.04 -7.59 41.21
C LEU A 24 33.91 -8.53 40.78
N CYS A 25 33.33 -9.29 41.70
CA CYS A 25 32.18 -10.15 41.42
C CYS A 25 30.94 -9.34 41.03
N LEU A 26 30.66 -8.24 41.71
CA LEU A 26 29.56 -7.33 41.35
C LEU A 26 29.78 -6.65 39.98
N ALA A 27 31.00 -6.23 39.67
CA ALA A 27 31.35 -5.65 38.39
C ALA A 27 31.21 -6.68 37.26
N ALA A 28 31.65 -7.92 37.47
CA ALA A 28 31.49 -9.01 36.49
C ALA A 28 30.01 -9.34 36.28
N LEU A 29 29.19 -9.39 37.33
CA LEU A 29 27.76 -9.62 37.23
C LEU A 29 27.06 -8.50 36.45
N ALA A 30 27.39 -7.24 36.77
CA ALA A 30 26.86 -6.08 36.06
C ALA A 30 27.25 -6.09 34.58
N LEU A 31 28.49 -6.48 34.26
CA LEU A 31 28.96 -6.62 32.87
C LEU A 31 28.21 -7.73 32.13
N CYS A 32 28.02 -8.91 32.76
CA CYS A 32 27.27 -10.02 32.19
C CYS A 32 25.80 -9.66 31.91
N LEU A 33 25.20 -8.82 32.74
CA LEU A 33 23.84 -8.34 32.53
C LEU A 33 23.73 -7.24 31.49
N ALA A 34 24.70 -6.32 31.43
CA ALA A 34 24.70 -5.19 30.50
C ALA A 34 25.17 -5.56 29.09
N LEU A 35 26.06 -6.54 28.95
CA LEU A 35 26.68 -6.90 27.67
C LEU A 35 25.66 -7.38 26.61
N PRO A 36 24.67 -8.23 26.92
CA PRO A 36 23.65 -8.61 25.95
C PRO A 36 22.85 -7.40 25.45
N PHE A 37 22.46 -6.49 26.32
CA PHE A 37 21.71 -5.29 25.94
C PHE A 37 22.56 -4.34 25.10
N ALA A 38 23.84 -4.19 25.41
CA ALA A 38 24.75 -3.39 24.62
C ALA A 38 25.00 -4.00 23.23
N VAL A 39 25.15 -5.32 23.13
CA VAL A 39 25.30 -6.03 21.86
C VAL A 39 24.02 -5.92 21.03
N PHE A 40 22.84 -6.10 21.62
CA PHE A 40 21.58 -5.92 20.93
C PHE A 40 21.40 -4.49 20.45
N ALA A 41 21.67 -3.49 21.27
CA ALA A 41 21.55 -2.08 20.88
C ALA A 41 22.54 -1.68 19.78
N LEU A 42 23.76 -2.22 19.80
CA LEU A 42 24.75 -2.01 18.75
C LEU A 42 24.36 -2.73 17.44
N TRP A 43 23.82 -3.94 17.55
CA TRP A 43 23.36 -4.71 16.40
C TRP A 43 22.12 -4.10 15.76
N ASP A 44 21.15 -3.69 16.56
CA ASP A 44 19.96 -2.98 16.10
C ASP A 44 20.34 -1.66 15.38
N ARG A 45 21.29 -0.94 15.96
CA ARG A 45 21.82 0.28 15.35
C ARG A 45 22.61 0.03 14.06
N ALA A 46 23.37 -1.06 13.99
CA ALA A 46 24.10 -1.46 12.79
C ALA A 46 23.14 -1.96 11.69
N LEU A 47 22.09 -2.69 12.04
CA LEU A 47 21.05 -3.15 11.11
C LEU A 47 20.18 -2.01 10.59
N LEU A 48 19.82 -1.04 11.44
CA LEU A 48 18.98 0.09 11.05
C LEU A 48 19.73 1.20 10.30
N HIS A 49 21.06 1.29 10.45
CA HIS A 49 21.86 2.38 9.87
C HIS A 49 22.91 1.92 8.86
N ALA A 50 23.15 0.62 8.70
CA ALA A 50 23.93 0.15 7.59
C ALA A 50 23.09 0.40 6.32
N PRO A 51 23.61 1.14 5.32
CA PRO A 51 23.06 1.05 3.99
C PRO A 51 23.29 -0.42 3.58
N HIS A 52 22.26 -1.25 3.71
CA HIS A 52 22.28 -2.53 3.05
C HIS A 52 22.23 -2.17 1.56
N PRO A 53 23.30 -2.40 0.78
CA PRO A 53 23.12 -2.54 -0.64
C PRO A 53 22.18 -3.74 -0.74
N LEU A 54 20.91 -3.46 -0.97
CA LEU A 54 20.00 -4.50 -1.45
C LEU A 54 20.77 -5.12 -2.61
N PRO A 55 21.04 -6.44 -2.59
CA PRO A 55 21.59 -7.10 -3.77
C PRO A 55 20.71 -6.62 -4.91
N ALA A 56 21.30 -6.35 -6.07
CA ALA A 56 20.53 -5.95 -7.24
C ALA A 56 19.52 -7.08 -7.48
N ASP A 57 18.42 -6.99 -6.78
CA ASP A 57 17.30 -7.90 -6.91
C ASP A 57 16.75 -7.61 -8.31
N PRO A 58 16.65 -8.60 -9.20
CA PRO A 58 15.99 -8.42 -10.49
C PRO A 58 14.58 -7.83 -10.35
N ASN A 59 13.96 -7.97 -9.16
CA ASN A 59 12.68 -7.37 -8.81
C ASN A 59 12.76 -5.93 -8.29
N THR A 60 13.92 -5.27 -8.33
CA THR A 60 14.01 -3.87 -7.90
C THR A 60 13.38 -2.96 -8.94
N LEU A 61 12.44 -2.14 -8.52
CA LEU A 61 11.77 -1.16 -9.38
C LEU A 61 12.80 -0.30 -10.13
N GLY A 62 12.66 -0.19 -11.46
CA GLY A 62 13.53 0.57 -12.35
C GLY A 62 13.63 2.05 -11.95
N LYS A 63 14.53 2.78 -12.57
CA LYS A 63 14.75 4.20 -12.26
C LYS A 63 13.49 5.04 -12.54
N ALA A 64 12.79 4.78 -13.63
CA ALA A 64 11.57 5.49 -13.99
C ALA A 64 10.43 5.14 -13.01
N GLY A 65 10.25 3.86 -12.67
CA GLY A 65 9.27 3.44 -11.67
C GLY A 65 9.51 4.09 -10.30
N ARG A 66 10.76 4.22 -9.88
CA ARG A 66 11.10 4.94 -8.63
C ARG A 66 10.85 6.44 -8.70
N ALA A 67 10.89 7.04 -9.87
CA ALA A 67 10.62 8.46 -10.05
C ALA A 67 9.12 8.76 -10.12
N ASN A 68 8.29 7.78 -10.49
CA ASN A 68 6.84 7.93 -10.52
C ASN A 68 6.25 7.63 -9.12
N PRO A 69 5.55 8.59 -8.48
CA PRO A 69 5.07 8.43 -7.11
C PRO A 69 4.03 7.31 -6.97
N THR A 70 3.13 7.16 -7.92
CA THR A 70 2.09 6.11 -7.91
C THR A 70 2.73 4.72 -8.03
N ALA A 71 3.61 4.51 -9.01
CA ALA A 71 4.30 3.24 -9.19
C ALA A 71 5.17 2.87 -7.99
N CYS A 72 5.92 3.85 -7.46
CA CYS A 72 6.75 3.65 -6.27
C CYS A 72 5.90 3.25 -5.04
N LEU A 73 4.75 3.90 -4.84
CA LEU A 73 3.85 3.61 -3.73
C LEU A 73 3.23 2.21 -3.85
N LEU A 74 2.75 1.83 -5.05
CA LEU A 74 2.18 0.50 -5.29
C LEU A 74 3.23 -0.60 -5.10
N TYR A 75 4.44 -0.40 -5.63
CA TYR A 75 5.56 -1.31 -5.44
C TYR A 75 5.91 -1.45 -3.95
N ALA A 76 6.09 -0.34 -3.23
CA ALA A 76 6.42 -0.36 -1.81
C ALA A 76 5.32 -1.06 -0.99
N THR A 77 4.05 -0.81 -1.30
CA THR A 77 2.92 -1.43 -0.61
C THR A 77 2.92 -2.94 -0.82
N ALA A 78 3.08 -3.41 -2.06
CA ALA A 78 3.11 -4.85 -2.37
C ALA A 78 4.27 -5.60 -1.71
N HIS A 79 5.44 -4.95 -1.53
CA HIS A 79 6.64 -5.58 -0.99
C HIS A 79 6.84 -5.40 0.52
N THR A 80 6.18 -4.43 1.13
CA THR A 80 6.32 -4.16 2.58
C THR A 80 5.11 -4.59 3.40
N THR A 81 4.00 -4.83 2.74
CA THR A 81 2.74 -5.22 3.38
C THR A 81 2.15 -6.40 2.63
N ASN A 82 1.43 -7.26 3.31
CA ASN A 82 0.65 -8.31 2.66
C ASN A 82 -0.66 -7.76 2.06
N VAL A 83 -0.68 -6.50 1.69
CA VAL A 83 -1.84 -5.89 1.03
C VAL A 83 -1.88 -6.39 -0.41
N SER A 84 -2.86 -7.21 -0.73
CA SER A 84 -3.15 -7.60 -2.10
C SER A 84 -3.96 -6.49 -2.77
N LEU A 85 -3.47 -6.01 -3.90
CA LEU A 85 -4.14 -5.02 -4.75
C LEU A 85 -4.77 -5.67 -5.99
N ASP A 86 -4.68 -7.01 -6.10
CA ASP A 86 -5.19 -7.78 -7.24
C ASP A 86 -6.71 -7.92 -7.31
N GLY A 87 -7.41 -7.30 -6.37
CA GLY A 87 -8.88 -7.24 -6.35
C GLY A 87 -9.58 -8.55 -5.99
N VAL A 88 -8.86 -9.65 -5.84
CA VAL A 88 -9.44 -10.96 -5.56
C VAL A 88 -9.76 -11.13 -4.08
N ASN A 89 -9.07 -10.39 -3.20
CA ASN A 89 -9.22 -10.53 -1.75
C ASN A 89 -9.41 -9.20 -1.01
N ILE A 90 -10.25 -8.30 -1.51
CA ILE A 90 -10.71 -7.14 -0.73
C ILE A 90 -11.41 -7.59 0.57
N TYR A 91 -11.83 -8.85 0.63
CA TYR A 91 -12.44 -9.44 1.82
C TYR A 91 -11.43 -9.80 2.91
N ASP A 92 -10.14 -9.90 2.59
CA ASP A 92 -9.08 -10.08 3.58
C ASP A 92 -8.55 -8.72 4.04
N LEU A 93 -9.48 -7.85 4.47
CA LEU A 93 -9.22 -6.52 4.99
C LEU A 93 -8.39 -6.52 6.28
N GLU A 94 -8.10 -7.71 6.83
CA GLU A 94 -7.40 -7.84 8.11
C GLU A 94 -5.88 -7.83 7.96
N SER A 95 -5.34 -8.20 6.80
CA SER A 95 -3.90 -8.25 6.60
C SER A 95 -3.35 -7.00 5.93
N GLY A 96 -2.72 -6.13 6.71
CA GLY A 96 -1.94 -4.99 6.20
C GLY A 96 -2.68 -3.64 6.19
N TRP A 97 -4.00 -3.60 6.38
CA TRP A 97 -4.76 -2.35 6.48
C TRP A 97 -5.00 -1.94 7.93
N ASN A 98 -4.74 -0.68 8.24
CA ASN A 98 -5.17 -0.05 9.49
C ASN A 98 -6.63 0.38 9.33
N LEU A 99 -7.56 -0.40 9.86
CA LEU A 99 -9.00 -0.10 9.75
C LEU A 99 -9.32 1.20 10.48
N ALA A 100 -10.11 2.03 9.83
CA ALA A 100 -10.59 3.29 10.39
C ALA A 100 -11.69 3.04 11.42
N ALA A 101 -11.69 3.82 12.49
CA ALA A 101 -12.84 3.87 13.39
C ALA A 101 -14.06 4.48 12.66
N ASP A 102 -15.27 4.12 13.09
CA ASP A 102 -16.52 4.61 12.48
C ASP A 102 -16.59 6.13 12.38
N THR A 103 -15.96 6.84 13.34
CA THR A 103 -15.88 8.31 13.35
C THR A 103 -15.04 8.91 12.22
N ALA A 104 -14.14 8.13 11.61
CA ALA A 104 -13.30 8.56 10.49
C ALA A 104 -13.92 8.23 9.12
N LEU A 105 -14.89 7.33 9.06
CA LEU A 105 -15.54 6.92 7.80
C LEU A 105 -16.19 8.09 7.03
N PRO A 106 -16.83 9.11 7.67
CA PRO A 106 -17.35 10.25 6.94
C PRO A 106 -16.30 11.02 6.15
N ALA A 107 -15.10 11.22 6.71
CA ALA A 107 -14.00 11.89 6.01
C ALA A 107 -13.49 11.06 4.82
N LEU A 108 -13.36 9.73 4.98
CA LEU A 108 -12.98 8.84 3.88
C LEU A 108 -14.02 8.84 2.76
N ARG A 109 -15.32 8.93 3.08
CA ARG A 109 -16.38 9.04 2.07
C ARG A 109 -16.33 10.36 1.32
N GLU A 110 -16.05 11.46 2.00
CA GLU A 110 -15.87 12.77 1.37
C GLU A 110 -14.67 12.77 0.40
N GLU A 111 -13.54 12.19 0.83
CA GLU A 111 -12.37 12.03 -0.05
C GLU A 111 -12.68 11.13 -1.25
N ALA A 112 -13.35 10.00 -1.04
CA ALA A 112 -13.76 9.09 -2.13
C ALA A 112 -14.71 9.78 -3.11
N ALA A 113 -15.67 10.58 -2.63
CA ALA A 113 -16.59 11.35 -3.47
C ALA A 113 -15.86 12.38 -4.33
N ALA A 114 -14.76 12.96 -3.82
CA ALA A 114 -13.94 13.91 -4.57
C ALA A 114 -13.21 13.29 -5.78
N LEU A 115 -13.10 11.96 -5.86
CA LEU A 115 -12.49 11.27 -7.01
C LEU A 115 -13.45 11.17 -8.21
N LEU A 116 -14.76 11.11 -7.96
CA LEU A 116 -15.77 10.85 -8.99
C LEU A 116 -15.76 11.86 -10.16
N PRO A 117 -15.67 13.18 -9.93
CA PRO A 117 -15.63 14.14 -11.03
C PRO A 117 -14.43 13.98 -11.96
N ALA A 118 -13.26 13.59 -11.42
CA ALA A 118 -12.08 13.33 -12.24
C ALA A 118 -12.26 12.08 -13.10
N MET A 119 -12.87 11.02 -12.56
CA MET A 119 -13.18 9.78 -13.28
C MET A 119 -14.25 10.01 -14.36
N GLU A 120 -15.27 10.83 -14.09
CA GLU A 120 -16.29 11.23 -15.07
C GLU A 120 -15.64 12.05 -16.20
N THR A 121 -14.82 13.04 -15.88
CA THR A 121 -14.10 13.87 -16.85
C THR A 121 -13.17 13.03 -17.73
N ALA A 122 -12.52 12.02 -17.17
CA ALA A 122 -11.70 11.05 -17.91
C ALA A 122 -12.53 10.08 -18.77
N GLY A 123 -13.86 10.12 -18.68
CA GLY A 123 -14.77 9.23 -19.41
C GLY A 123 -14.81 7.78 -18.89
N LEU A 124 -14.25 7.53 -17.70
CA LEU A 124 -14.27 6.24 -17.03
C LEU A 124 -15.63 5.95 -16.37
N LEU A 125 -16.34 7.00 -15.96
CA LEU A 125 -17.72 6.93 -15.46
C LEU A 125 -18.65 7.71 -16.38
N ASP A 126 -19.87 7.24 -16.56
CA ASP A 126 -20.93 8.09 -17.08
C ASP A 126 -21.61 8.87 -15.94
N ALA A 127 -22.35 9.89 -16.32
CA ALA A 127 -23.00 10.79 -15.38
C ALA A 127 -23.99 10.05 -14.44
N GLU A 128 -24.73 9.07 -14.95
CA GLU A 128 -25.70 8.29 -14.16
C GLU A 128 -24.98 7.46 -13.07
N THR A 129 -23.92 6.77 -13.46
CA THR A 129 -23.10 5.97 -12.54
C THR A 129 -22.40 6.87 -11.50
N ALA A 130 -21.87 8.01 -11.94
CA ALA A 130 -21.22 8.98 -11.06
C ALA A 130 -22.21 9.57 -10.03
N GLU A 131 -23.43 9.92 -10.47
CA GLU A 131 -24.50 10.43 -9.60
C GLU A 131 -24.94 9.38 -8.58
N ALA A 132 -25.13 8.11 -9.00
CA ALA A 132 -25.48 7.01 -8.12
C ALA A 132 -24.41 6.75 -7.05
N ALA A 133 -23.14 6.77 -7.45
CA ALA A 133 -22.02 6.64 -6.51
C ALA A 133 -21.93 7.81 -5.55
N ALA A 134 -22.11 9.04 -6.02
CA ALA A 134 -22.11 10.24 -5.19
C ALA A 134 -23.27 10.22 -4.18
N ALA A 135 -24.46 9.78 -4.57
CA ALA A 135 -25.59 9.61 -3.67
C ALA A 135 -25.29 8.60 -2.55
N ALA A 136 -24.70 7.45 -2.90
CA ALA A 136 -24.29 6.43 -1.93
C ALA A 136 -23.24 6.94 -0.94
N LEU A 137 -22.24 7.68 -1.40
CA LEU A 137 -21.19 8.26 -0.56
C LEU A 137 -21.69 9.41 0.32
N GLY A 138 -22.75 10.11 -0.10
CA GLY A 138 -23.28 11.32 0.53
C GLY A 138 -24.64 11.13 1.22
N PRO A 139 -25.74 11.58 0.58
CA PRO A 139 -27.06 11.64 1.22
C PRO A 139 -27.61 10.27 1.63
N ASP A 140 -27.32 9.22 0.86
CA ASP A 140 -27.80 7.86 1.11
C ASP A 140 -26.87 7.01 1.96
N ALA A 141 -25.78 7.57 2.46
CA ALA A 141 -24.72 6.82 3.14
C ALA A 141 -25.18 6.01 4.35
N ALA A 142 -26.25 6.42 5.02
CA ALA A 142 -26.82 5.69 6.15
C ALA A 142 -27.48 4.34 5.75
N ARG A 143 -27.72 4.12 4.45
CA ARG A 143 -28.30 2.89 3.89
C ARG A 143 -27.24 1.84 3.55
N TYR A 144 -25.96 2.15 3.85
CA TYR A 144 -24.83 1.32 3.49
C TYR A 144 -24.05 0.88 4.73
N THR A 145 -23.43 -0.28 4.64
CA THR A 145 -22.39 -0.71 5.55
C THR A 145 -21.05 -0.30 4.98
N TRP A 146 -20.30 0.50 5.73
CA TRP A 146 -19.01 1.05 5.33
C TRP A 146 -17.87 0.39 6.04
N ARG A 147 -16.79 0.16 5.31
CA ARG A 147 -15.48 -0.19 5.85
C ARG A 147 -14.44 0.67 5.16
N GLY A 148 -13.45 1.13 5.90
CA GLY A 148 -12.39 1.96 5.37
C GLY A 148 -11.12 1.83 6.17
N GLY A 149 -10.02 2.32 5.64
CA GLY A 149 -8.74 2.26 6.31
C GLY A 149 -7.61 2.89 5.50
N SER A 150 -6.39 2.71 6.01
CA SER A 150 -5.18 3.13 5.33
C SER A 150 -4.12 2.04 5.39
N ALA A 151 -3.32 1.92 4.35
CA ALA A 151 -2.13 1.07 4.33
C ALA A 151 -0.87 1.87 4.70
N PRO A 152 0.22 1.22 5.13
CA PRO A 152 1.53 1.84 5.20
C PRO A 152 1.88 2.45 3.84
N GLY A 153 2.46 3.66 3.84
CA GLY A 153 2.69 4.44 2.62
C GLY A 153 1.56 5.40 2.26
N GLY A 154 0.41 5.35 2.95
CA GLY A 154 -0.65 6.35 2.85
C GLY A 154 -1.75 6.02 1.86
N LEU A 155 -1.75 4.84 1.23
CA LEU A 155 -2.92 4.39 0.47
C LEU A 155 -4.14 4.40 1.38
N LYS A 156 -5.26 4.86 0.86
CA LYS A 156 -6.56 4.87 1.54
C LYS A 156 -7.53 3.93 0.84
N MET A 157 -8.41 3.36 1.61
CA MET A 157 -9.42 2.42 1.12
C MET A 157 -10.78 2.78 1.70
N LEU A 158 -11.81 2.63 0.88
CA LEU A 158 -13.20 2.66 1.30
C LEU A 158 -14.00 1.62 0.53
N THR A 159 -14.79 0.85 1.26
CA THR A 159 -15.72 -0.13 0.69
C THR A 159 -17.10 0.10 1.27
N GLY A 160 -18.13 0.10 0.41
CA GLY A 160 -19.52 0.29 0.78
C GLY A 160 -20.40 -0.75 0.11
N TYR A 161 -21.26 -1.38 0.90
CA TYR A 161 -22.28 -2.32 0.44
C TYR A 161 -23.64 -1.87 0.94
N PRO A 162 -24.72 -2.03 0.14
CA PRO A 162 -26.06 -1.80 0.62
C PRO A 162 -26.33 -2.64 1.88
N ALA A 163 -27.04 -2.07 2.87
CA ALA A 163 -27.51 -2.84 4.01
C ALA A 163 -28.41 -3.99 3.51
N GLU A 164 -28.49 -5.10 4.24
CA GLU A 164 -29.16 -6.33 3.83
C GLU A 164 -30.63 -6.12 3.38
N THR A 165 -31.27 -5.04 3.82
CA THR A 165 -32.65 -4.66 3.44
C THR A 165 -32.72 -3.95 2.09
N GLU A 166 -31.59 -3.56 1.48
CA GLU A 166 -31.51 -2.70 0.29
C GLU A 166 -30.90 -3.48 -0.88
N GLN A 167 -31.69 -4.31 -1.56
CA GLN A 167 -31.20 -5.15 -2.67
C GLN A 167 -30.84 -4.37 -3.95
N ALA A 168 -31.14 -3.09 -4.04
CA ALA A 168 -30.98 -2.28 -5.24
C ALA A 168 -29.93 -1.17 -5.12
N GLY A 169 -29.04 -1.23 -4.13
CA GLY A 169 -28.04 -0.19 -3.90
C GLY A 169 -26.74 -0.41 -4.65
N VAL A 170 -25.97 0.65 -4.81
CA VAL A 170 -24.64 0.65 -5.40
C VAL A 170 -23.64 -0.11 -4.49
N SER A 171 -22.83 -0.99 -5.05
CA SER A 171 -21.66 -1.51 -4.33
C SER A 171 -20.43 -0.84 -4.85
N LEU A 172 -19.57 -0.35 -3.96
CA LEU A 172 -18.34 0.33 -4.35
C LEU A 172 -17.16 -0.11 -3.48
N SER A 173 -15.98 -0.17 -4.11
CA SER A 173 -14.70 -0.31 -3.45
C SER A 173 -13.69 0.59 -4.15
N LEU A 174 -13.03 1.43 -3.39
CA LEU A 174 -12.06 2.41 -3.88
C LEU A 174 -10.79 2.29 -3.07
N ILE A 175 -9.63 2.31 -3.77
CA ILE A 175 -8.32 2.52 -3.16
C ILE A 175 -7.67 3.67 -3.93
N TRP A 176 -7.11 4.64 -3.19
CA TRP A 176 -6.47 5.79 -3.79
C TRP A 176 -5.20 6.19 -3.07
N THR A 177 -4.34 6.91 -3.78
CA THR A 177 -3.08 7.45 -3.23
C THR A 177 -3.35 8.68 -2.35
N PRO A 178 -2.38 9.12 -1.54
CA PRO A 178 -2.50 10.38 -0.79
C PRO A 178 -2.78 11.61 -1.67
N GLU A 179 -2.33 11.57 -2.92
CA GLU A 179 -2.52 12.62 -3.92
C GLU A 179 -3.90 12.56 -4.61
N GLY A 180 -4.69 11.51 -4.31
CA GLY A 180 -6.04 11.34 -4.87
C GLY A 180 -6.08 10.59 -6.20
N ALA A 181 -5.04 9.85 -6.57
CA ALA A 181 -5.09 8.97 -7.75
C ALA A 181 -5.81 7.65 -7.41
N PRO A 182 -6.90 7.28 -8.09
CA PRO A 182 -7.64 6.05 -7.83
C PRO A 182 -6.91 4.85 -8.45
N VAL A 183 -6.22 4.06 -7.64
CA VAL A 183 -5.44 2.89 -8.09
C VAL A 183 -6.24 1.59 -8.12
N TYR A 184 -7.39 1.57 -7.45
CA TYR A 184 -8.37 0.50 -7.52
C TYR A 184 -9.76 1.08 -7.45
N VAL A 185 -10.62 0.67 -8.38
CA VAL A 185 -12.03 1.05 -8.42
C VAL A 185 -12.84 -0.18 -8.77
N ARG A 186 -13.82 -0.47 -7.97
CA ARG A 186 -14.88 -1.42 -8.31
C ARG A 186 -16.20 -0.78 -7.98
N LEU A 187 -17.01 -0.59 -9.00
CA LEU A 187 -18.30 0.07 -8.87
C LEU A 187 -19.35 -0.76 -9.61
N TYR A 188 -20.36 -1.21 -8.88
CA TYR A 188 -21.49 -1.95 -9.42
C TYR A 188 -22.77 -1.20 -9.11
N VAL A 189 -23.56 -0.90 -10.16
CA VAL A 189 -24.88 -0.26 -10.06
C VAL A 189 -25.94 -1.26 -10.54
N PRO A 190 -26.81 -1.76 -9.67
CA PRO A 190 -27.85 -2.71 -10.04
C PRO A 190 -28.80 -2.14 -11.09
N GLY A 191 -29.20 -2.96 -12.06
CA GLY A 191 -30.16 -2.56 -13.10
C GLY A 191 -29.55 -1.73 -14.22
N THR A 192 -28.28 -1.34 -14.14
CA THR A 192 -27.58 -0.80 -15.28
C THR A 192 -27.35 -1.94 -16.25
N PRO A 193 -27.76 -1.83 -17.54
CA PRO A 193 -27.48 -2.88 -18.51
C PRO A 193 -25.98 -3.11 -18.55
N LEU A 194 -25.60 -4.40 -18.64
CA LEU A 194 -24.20 -4.78 -18.91
C LEU A 194 -23.77 -3.94 -20.12
N ARG A 195 -22.89 -2.99 -19.86
CA ARG A 195 -22.39 -2.12 -20.93
C ARG A 195 -21.50 -2.95 -21.83
N ASP A 196 -21.52 -2.57 -23.08
CA ASP A 196 -20.45 -2.99 -23.99
C ASP A 196 -19.10 -2.79 -23.31
N PRO A 197 -18.13 -3.69 -23.60
CA PRO A 197 -16.81 -3.63 -22.99
C PRO A 197 -16.28 -2.21 -22.99
N VAL A 198 -15.56 -1.89 -21.94
CA VAL A 198 -14.92 -0.60 -21.67
C VAL A 198 -14.75 0.21 -22.95
N LYS A 199 -15.26 1.44 -22.98
CA LYS A 199 -15.04 2.34 -24.12
C LYS A 199 -13.59 2.22 -24.56
N GLU A 200 -13.38 2.04 -25.85
CA GLU A 200 -12.06 2.12 -26.46
C GLU A 200 -11.29 3.31 -25.87
N GLY A 201 -10.11 3.06 -25.30
CA GLY A 201 -9.30 4.08 -24.63
C GLY A 201 -9.53 4.23 -23.12
N ALA A 202 -10.32 3.38 -22.45
CA ALA A 202 -10.49 3.48 -21.00
C ALA A 202 -9.20 3.15 -20.23
N LEU A 203 -8.38 2.24 -20.72
CA LEU A 203 -7.09 1.95 -20.15
C LEU A 203 -6.17 3.17 -20.22
N GLU A 204 -6.08 3.84 -21.36
CA GLU A 204 -5.30 5.07 -21.53
C GLU A 204 -5.79 6.18 -20.60
N ALA A 205 -7.11 6.36 -20.52
CA ALA A 205 -7.71 7.33 -19.61
C ALA A 205 -7.40 7.03 -18.14
N TYR A 206 -7.38 5.76 -17.77
CA TYR A 206 -7.04 5.33 -16.41
C TYR A 206 -5.55 5.53 -16.12
N LEU A 207 -4.65 5.20 -17.04
CA LEU A 207 -3.22 5.46 -16.93
C LEU A 207 -2.94 6.95 -16.72
N ALA A 208 -3.58 7.82 -17.52
CA ALA A 208 -3.46 9.27 -17.37
C ALA A 208 -3.99 9.78 -16.03
N LEU A 209 -5.15 9.25 -15.58
CA LEU A 209 -5.75 9.64 -14.30
C LEU A 209 -4.88 9.26 -13.09
N THR A 210 -4.14 8.17 -13.20
CA THR A 210 -3.26 7.68 -12.14
C THR A 210 -1.82 8.20 -12.24
N GLY A 211 -1.50 8.95 -13.31
CA GLY A 211 -0.15 9.44 -13.60
C GLY A 211 0.81 8.33 -14.01
N LEU A 212 0.29 7.24 -14.56
CA LEU A 212 1.07 6.09 -15.03
C LEU A 212 1.33 6.13 -16.54
N ASP A 213 0.82 7.11 -17.25
CA ASP A 213 1.00 7.33 -18.67
C ASP A 213 2.43 7.76 -19.08
N ASP A 214 3.26 8.14 -18.12
CA ASP A 214 4.68 8.47 -18.32
C ASP A 214 5.55 7.29 -18.79
N PHE A 215 5.10 6.04 -18.57
CA PHE A 215 5.84 4.85 -18.99
C PHE A 215 5.59 4.54 -20.47
N ALA A 216 6.68 4.41 -21.24
CA ALA A 216 6.61 4.17 -22.67
C ALA A 216 6.54 2.67 -23.06
N ASP A 217 6.75 1.77 -22.09
CA ASP A 217 6.88 0.33 -22.31
C ASP A 217 5.59 -0.46 -22.02
N TRP A 218 4.43 0.21 -21.95
CA TRP A 218 3.15 -0.47 -21.80
C TRP A 218 2.90 -1.46 -22.94
N GLN A 219 2.72 -2.73 -22.58
CA GLN A 219 2.34 -3.80 -23.47
C GLN A 219 0.90 -4.19 -23.23
N VAL A 220 0.04 -3.99 -24.22
CA VAL A 220 -1.36 -4.41 -24.14
C VAL A 220 -1.42 -5.94 -24.16
N ILE A 221 -2.22 -6.50 -23.26
CA ILE A 221 -2.41 -7.94 -23.10
C ILE A 221 -3.81 -8.29 -23.60
N ASP A 222 -3.87 -9.12 -24.63
CA ASP A 222 -5.14 -9.63 -25.13
C ASP A 222 -5.64 -10.79 -24.27
N LEU A 223 -6.58 -10.50 -23.39
CA LEU A 223 -7.22 -11.49 -22.54
C LEU A 223 -8.43 -12.17 -23.19
N SER A 224 -8.87 -11.73 -24.35
CA SER A 224 -10.11 -12.18 -25.01
C SER A 224 -10.12 -13.68 -25.29
N ALA A 225 -8.95 -14.28 -25.52
CA ALA A 225 -8.81 -15.71 -25.77
C ALA A 225 -9.12 -16.57 -24.52
N SER A 226 -8.86 -16.03 -23.32
CA SER A 226 -8.96 -16.78 -22.04
C SER A 226 -10.18 -16.37 -21.24
N ILE A 227 -10.55 -15.10 -21.30
CA ILE A 227 -11.66 -14.52 -20.54
C ILE A 227 -12.50 -13.70 -21.51
N PRO A 228 -13.60 -14.24 -22.04
CA PRO A 228 -14.52 -13.46 -22.85
C PRO A 228 -14.96 -12.19 -22.12
N ASP A 229 -14.94 -11.06 -22.79
CA ASP A 229 -15.30 -9.73 -22.23
C ASP A 229 -14.38 -9.28 -21.07
N ALA A 230 -13.11 -9.69 -21.06
CA ALA A 230 -12.16 -9.37 -20.00
C ALA A 230 -11.85 -7.87 -19.84
N GLY A 231 -12.21 -7.05 -20.84
CA GLY A 231 -11.82 -5.65 -20.89
C GLY A 231 -10.39 -5.47 -21.42
N GLU A 232 -9.78 -4.34 -21.09
CA GLU A 232 -8.42 -3.99 -21.48
C GLU A 232 -7.44 -4.29 -20.35
N ALA A 233 -6.26 -4.78 -20.68
CA ALA A 233 -5.18 -5.00 -19.74
C ALA A 233 -3.84 -4.59 -20.36
N ALA A 234 -2.92 -4.14 -19.54
CA ALA A 234 -1.55 -3.86 -19.95
C ALA A 234 -0.55 -4.11 -18.84
N TYR A 235 0.69 -4.35 -19.21
CA TYR A 235 1.81 -4.51 -18.32
C TYR A 235 2.98 -3.61 -18.72
N SER A 236 3.61 -2.96 -17.73
CA SER A 236 4.88 -2.27 -17.87
C SER A 236 5.95 -2.97 -17.04
N ALA A 237 7.01 -3.44 -17.66
CA ALA A 237 8.14 -4.04 -16.98
C ALA A 237 8.97 -2.99 -16.23
N GLU A 238 9.02 -1.75 -16.73
CA GLU A 238 9.74 -0.64 -16.10
C GLU A 238 9.04 -0.17 -14.81
N ALA A 239 7.72 -0.12 -14.83
CA ALA A 239 6.90 0.18 -13.66
C ALA A 239 6.65 -1.04 -12.76
N GLN A 240 6.83 -2.25 -13.28
CA GLN A 240 6.40 -3.52 -12.68
C GLN A 240 4.92 -3.48 -12.26
N LEU A 241 4.09 -2.96 -13.14
CA LEU A 241 2.66 -2.80 -12.91
C LEU A 241 1.84 -3.54 -13.96
N TYR A 242 0.86 -4.29 -13.48
CA TYR A 242 -0.24 -4.84 -14.25
C TYR A 242 -1.48 -4.00 -14.02
N VAL A 243 -2.07 -3.52 -15.10
CA VAL A 243 -3.23 -2.61 -15.03
C VAL A 243 -4.38 -3.22 -15.82
N THR A 244 -5.58 -3.14 -15.28
CA THR A 244 -6.80 -3.62 -15.93
C THR A 244 -7.88 -2.57 -15.94
N ALA A 245 -8.68 -2.54 -17.00
CA ALA A 245 -9.90 -1.77 -17.10
C ALA A 245 -11.03 -2.65 -17.67
N ASN A 246 -12.07 -2.89 -16.89
CA ASN A 246 -13.18 -3.77 -17.23
C ASN A 246 -14.51 -3.15 -16.83
N ALA A 247 -15.56 -3.33 -17.65
CA ALA A 247 -16.90 -2.83 -17.39
C ALA A 247 -17.98 -3.92 -17.44
N ARG A 248 -17.62 -5.21 -17.41
CA ARG A 248 -18.55 -6.32 -17.56
C ARG A 248 -19.66 -6.33 -16.51
N ASP A 249 -19.30 -6.23 -15.22
CA ASP A 249 -20.22 -6.29 -14.09
C ASP A 249 -20.19 -4.96 -13.30
N GLY A 250 -20.18 -3.83 -14.01
CA GLY A 250 -19.88 -2.52 -13.48
C GLY A 250 -18.46 -2.09 -13.86
N LEU A 251 -17.99 -0.97 -13.32
CA LEU A 251 -16.62 -0.52 -13.56
C LEU A 251 -15.65 -1.23 -12.62
N SER A 252 -14.60 -1.82 -13.19
CA SER A 252 -13.47 -2.37 -12.44
C SER A 252 -12.17 -1.86 -13.06
N LEU A 253 -11.44 -1.07 -12.30
CA LEU A 253 -10.11 -0.55 -12.66
C LEU A 253 -9.13 -1.01 -11.59
N SER A 254 -7.97 -1.49 -11.98
CA SER A 254 -6.93 -1.87 -11.02
C SER A 254 -5.53 -1.62 -11.54
N ALA A 255 -4.63 -1.24 -10.64
CA ALA A 255 -3.20 -1.21 -10.86
C ALA A 255 -2.52 -1.99 -9.75
N ALA A 256 -1.85 -3.07 -10.09
CA ALA A 256 -1.18 -3.96 -9.14
C ALA A 256 0.31 -4.08 -9.47
N SER A 257 1.15 -4.07 -8.43
CA SER A 257 2.59 -4.33 -8.62
C SER A 257 2.81 -5.82 -8.83
N VAL A 258 3.34 -6.17 -9.99
CA VAL A 258 3.61 -7.55 -10.42
C VAL A 258 5.04 -7.63 -10.96
N PRO A 259 5.92 -8.42 -10.33
CA PRO A 259 7.26 -8.66 -10.85
C PRO A 259 7.24 -9.33 -12.24
N PRO A 260 8.25 -9.08 -13.09
CA PRO A 260 8.30 -9.62 -14.46
C PRO A 260 8.19 -11.15 -14.52
N GLU A 261 8.82 -11.88 -13.58
CA GLU A 261 8.76 -13.34 -13.53
C GLU A 261 7.33 -13.82 -13.21
N THR A 262 6.69 -13.19 -12.25
CA THR A 262 5.30 -13.50 -11.89
C THR A 262 4.36 -13.18 -13.04
N MET A 263 4.60 -12.07 -13.76
CA MET A 263 3.80 -11.72 -14.93
C MET A 263 3.95 -12.76 -16.04
N ALA A 264 5.17 -13.25 -16.29
CA ALA A 264 5.41 -14.29 -17.29
C ALA A 264 4.66 -15.59 -16.93
N GLU A 265 4.69 -16.01 -15.65
CA GLU A 265 3.94 -17.17 -15.16
C GLU A 265 2.41 -16.97 -15.31
N MET A 266 1.91 -15.77 -15.01
CA MET A 266 0.48 -15.46 -15.18
C MET A 266 0.05 -15.53 -16.65
N LEU A 267 0.84 -15.00 -17.58
CA LEU A 267 0.56 -15.07 -19.02
C LEU A 267 0.55 -16.51 -19.54
N GLU A 268 1.51 -17.34 -19.10
CA GLU A 268 1.55 -18.76 -19.41
C GLU A 268 0.30 -19.50 -18.91
N MET A 269 -0.11 -19.26 -17.65
CA MET A 269 -1.32 -19.85 -17.08
C MET A 269 -2.60 -19.42 -17.81
N MET A 270 -2.65 -18.20 -18.30
CA MET A 270 -3.78 -17.66 -19.07
C MET A 270 -3.75 -18.14 -20.55
N GLY A 271 -2.70 -18.82 -21.00
CA GLY A 271 -2.55 -19.26 -22.40
C GLY A 271 -2.31 -18.12 -23.36
N VAL A 272 -1.87 -16.96 -22.87
CA VAL A 272 -1.51 -15.80 -23.67
C VAL A 272 -0.04 -15.96 -24.07
N ALA A 273 0.21 -16.13 -25.37
CA ALA A 273 1.58 -16.19 -25.87
C ALA A 273 2.26 -14.84 -25.68
N GLY A 274 3.41 -14.85 -25.01
CA GLY A 274 4.24 -13.66 -24.81
C GLY A 274 4.97 -13.23 -26.08
#